data_803775bac6f99a2e698c04f0ab4733da
#
_entry.id   803775bac6f99a2e698c04f0ab4733da
#
_cell.length_a   1.000
_cell.length_b   1.000
_cell.length_c   1.000
_cell.angle_alpha   90.00
_cell.angle_beta   90.00
_cell.angle_gamma   90.00
#
_symmetry.space_group_name_H-M   'P 1'
#
loop_
_entity.id
_entity.type
_entity.pdbx_description
1 polymer ?
#
loop_
_entity_poly.entity_id
_entity_poly.type
_entity_poly.pdbx_seq_one_letter_code
_entity_poly.pdbx_strand_id
1 'polypeptide(L)'
;MALKLWQDGVDIASVATIPENGNFKCVGDYFLKKKDPFLYDEDKLILKDGFAVDLYDSVAWKQFTNRGDLEFDPAANLDTGDTLAFGKDYFVFIALNGTTPEIVVSLNSTYPDGFDEYSSRKIGGFHVGHIRKVSTDGLWVPVDSTGAKFGTSGTKWQDNVTTGIIPNSVWDLKNRPRTLFGGMVKINKNLWSTIYQVSADEAVTFMNGTNGLSVAEGKLQSKYGELPVTGTEGLNQYNFNELAQRQGMRLLSYDEWCAVAFGSPQGEDGSNNYGWTKTTNTARTRTGCQVNTSTGERDTVGGVKPYAISAKNAVDCAGNVWEWTKTMSLDFSSTNWAWQNVLGANQGQAYLPNSAGLPALVCGGSWSNGVDCGPRTVNGNDYPWNVSTNFGSRFACDSL
;
A
#
# COMPACT_ATOMS: atom_id res chain seq x y z
N MET A 1 2.96 34.97 27.42
CA MET A 1 3.75 33.71 27.29
C MET A 1 3.28 33.05 26.00
N ALA A 2 4.10 33.11 24.95
CA ALA A 2 3.69 32.50 23.66
C ALA A 2 3.89 30.98 23.74
N LEU A 3 2.80 30.24 23.64
CA LEU A 3 2.83 28.79 23.49
C LEU A 3 3.31 28.48 22.07
N LYS A 4 4.50 27.90 21.90
CA LYS A 4 4.93 27.38 20.61
C LYS A 4 4.35 25.97 20.43
N LEU A 5 3.41 25.84 19.53
CA LEU A 5 2.89 24.55 19.08
C LEU A 5 3.62 24.16 17.79
N TRP A 6 4.25 22.98 17.78
CA TRP A 6 4.89 22.40 16.62
C TRP A 6 4.06 21.22 16.13
N GLN A 7 3.73 21.19 14.86
CA GLN A 7 3.19 20.03 14.19
C GLN A 7 3.91 19.88 12.84
N ASP A 8 4.50 18.72 12.62
CA ASP A 8 5.19 18.34 11.36
C ASP A 8 6.29 19.32 10.90
N GLY A 9 7.01 19.94 11.85
CA GLY A 9 8.12 20.85 11.56
C GLY A 9 7.71 22.26 11.12
N VAL A 10 6.42 22.57 11.13
CA VAL A 10 5.91 23.93 10.83
C VAL A 10 5.62 24.68 12.13
N ASP A 11 6.14 25.89 12.26
CA ASP A 11 5.83 26.78 13.36
C ASP A 11 4.42 27.36 13.20
N ILE A 12 3.44 26.77 13.90
CA ILE A 12 2.03 27.17 13.84
C ILE A 12 1.81 28.52 14.52
N ALA A 13 2.74 29.00 15.34
CA ALA A 13 2.63 30.28 16.04
C ALA A 13 2.64 31.50 15.10
N SER A 14 3.12 31.33 13.86
CA SER A 14 3.07 32.36 12.82
C SER A 14 1.70 32.49 12.14
N VAL A 15 0.80 31.54 12.36
CA VAL A 15 -0.51 31.45 11.66
C VAL A 15 -1.69 31.67 12.62
N ALA A 16 -1.46 31.64 13.93
CA ALA A 16 -2.51 31.85 14.93
C ALA A 16 -2.52 33.30 15.44
N THR A 17 -3.34 34.15 14.85
CA THR A 17 -3.78 35.36 15.52
C THR A 17 -4.77 35.01 16.62
N ILE A 18 -4.43 35.25 17.87
CA ILE A 18 -5.37 35.13 18.99
C ILE A 18 -6.42 36.24 18.80
N PRO A 19 -7.71 35.92 18.62
CA PRO A 19 -8.74 36.93 18.59
C PRO A 19 -8.77 37.68 19.90
N GLU A 20 -9.03 38.99 19.87
CA GLU A 20 -9.07 39.87 21.06
C GLU A 20 -10.06 39.38 22.15
N ASN A 21 -10.98 38.48 21.83
CA ASN A 21 -11.95 37.91 22.74
C ASN A 21 -11.47 36.66 23.49
N GLY A 22 -10.21 36.27 23.36
CA GLY A 22 -9.61 35.15 24.12
C GLY A 22 -10.05 33.75 23.74
N ASN A 23 -10.84 33.58 22.69
CA ASN A 23 -11.22 32.26 22.18
C ASN A 23 -10.13 31.71 21.27
N PHE A 24 -9.44 30.70 21.74
CA PHE A 24 -8.44 29.96 20.96
C PHE A 24 -9.17 29.12 19.91
N LYS A 25 -9.13 29.55 18.66
CA LYS A 25 -9.47 28.69 17.53
C LYS A 25 -8.19 28.06 16.97
N CYS A 26 -8.01 26.77 17.23
CA CYS A 26 -6.93 26.04 16.57
C CYS A 26 -7.29 25.84 15.08
N VAL A 27 -6.50 26.43 14.21
CA VAL A 27 -6.58 26.18 12.77
C VAL A 27 -6.32 24.72 12.51
N GLY A 28 -7.30 24.01 11.93
CA GLY A 28 -7.16 22.59 11.59
C GLY A 28 -7.55 21.62 12.70
N ASP A 29 -8.27 22.04 13.74
CA ASP A 29 -8.65 21.18 14.85
C ASP A 29 -9.96 20.38 14.59
N TYR A 30 -10.00 19.67 13.45
CA TYR A 30 -11.05 18.71 13.19
C TYR A 30 -10.88 17.41 13.98
N PHE A 31 -9.85 17.29 14.82
CA PHE A 31 -9.55 16.13 15.68
C PHE A 31 -10.41 16.01 16.93
N LEU A 32 -11.22 16.99 17.25
CA LEU A 32 -12.09 16.94 18.43
C LEU A 32 -13.18 15.89 18.33
N LYS A 33 -13.22 15.12 17.23
CA LYS A 33 -14.28 14.16 17.02
C LYS A 33 -13.89 12.73 17.34
N LYS A 34 -14.84 12.07 17.97
CA LYS A 34 -14.73 10.69 18.42
C LYS A 34 -14.93 9.65 17.30
N LYS A 35 -15.28 10.07 16.07
CA LYS A 35 -15.62 9.18 14.95
C LYS A 35 -14.68 9.44 13.77
N ASP A 36 -14.49 8.43 12.96
CA ASP A 36 -13.78 8.54 11.69
C ASP A 36 -14.53 9.51 10.77
N PRO A 37 -13.86 10.48 10.14
CA PRO A 37 -14.53 11.47 9.31
C PRO A 37 -15.08 10.90 8.01
N PHE A 38 -14.54 9.77 7.53
CA PHE A 38 -15.01 9.12 6.31
C PHE A 38 -15.56 7.73 6.57
N LEU A 39 -16.68 7.44 5.91
CA LEU A 39 -17.16 6.10 5.64
C LEU A 39 -17.21 5.91 4.13
N TYR A 40 -16.96 4.70 3.69
CA TYR A 40 -17.11 4.29 2.30
C TYR A 40 -18.47 3.59 2.14
N ASP A 41 -19.22 4.02 1.13
CA ASP A 41 -20.46 3.37 0.73
C ASP A 41 -20.49 3.26 -0.81
N GLU A 42 -20.15 2.09 -1.30
CA GLU A 42 -19.95 1.79 -2.72
C GLU A 42 -19.00 2.78 -3.42
N ASP A 43 -19.50 3.71 -4.22
CA ASP A 43 -18.68 4.69 -4.94
C ASP A 43 -18.66 6.07 -4.28
N LYS A 44 -19.26 6.20 -3.09
CA LYS A 44 -19.38 7.46 -2.35
C LYS A 44 -18.62 7.45 -1.05
N LEU A 45 -18.25 8.63 -0.61
CA LEU A 45 -17.65 8.87 0.71
C LEU A 45 -18.62 9.67 1.58
N ILE A 46 -18.65 9.36 2.86
CA ILE A 46 -19.49 10.03 3.83
C ILE A 46 -18.61 10.75 4.84
N LEU A 47 -18.58 12.08 4.78
CA LEU A 47 -17.99 12.92 5.82
C LEU A 47 -18.95 12.95 7.02
N LYS A 48 -18.54 12.40 8.13
CA LYS A 48 -19.38 12.24 9.32
C LYS A 48 -19.71 13.57 9.98
N ASP A 49 -20.90 13.61 10.58
CA ASP A 49 -21.41 14.75 11.32
C ASP A 49 -20.38 15.37 12.26
N GLY A 50 -20.46 16.69 12.30
CA GLY A 50 -19.76 17.55 13.23
C GLY A 50 -18.25 17.69 12.91
N PHE A 51 -17.77 17.52 11.72
CA PHE A 51 -16.45 17.90 11.24
C PHE A 51 -16.34 19.42 11.08
N ALA A 52 -15.20 20.00 11.41
CA ALA A 52 -14.94 21.44 11.25
C ALA A 52 -13.49 21.68 10.81
N VAL A 53 -13.30 22.64 9.91
CA VAL A 53 -12.00 23.11 9.47
C VAL A 53 -12.04 24.61 9.18
N ASP A 54 -10.97 25.32 9.52
CA ASP A 54 -10.82 26.73 9.24
C ASP A 54 -9.92 26.94 8.01
N LEU A 55 -10.33 27.84 7.11
CA LEU A 55 -9.66 28.24 5.89
C LEU A 55 -9.52 29.75 5.83
N TYR A 56 -8.50 30.27 5.15
CA TYR A 56 -8.23 31.69 5.03
C TYR A 56 -8.39 32.14 3.57
N ASP A 57 -9.22 33.16 3.34
CA ASP A 57 -9.52 33.70 2.02
C ASP A 57 -8.68 34.93 1.63
N SER A 58 -7.52 35.10 2.22
CA SER A 58 -6.65 36.28 2.16
C SER A 58 -7.17 37.54 2.84
N VAL A 59 -8.42 37.52 3.32
CA VAL A 59 -9.05 38.64 4.05
C VAL A 59 -9.48 38.20 5.45
N ALA A 60 -10.14 37.05 5.55
CA ALA A 60 -10.72 36.53 6.77
C ALA A 60 -10.69 35.00 6.85
N TRP A 61 -10.71 34.46 8.06
CA TRP A 61 -10.90 33.05 8.30
C TRP A 61 -12.37 32.66 8.06
N LYS A 62 -12.56 31.59 7.32
CA LYS A 62 -13.85 30.93 7.07
C LYS A 62 -13.85 29.55 7.66
N GLN A 63 -14.93 29.18 8.32
CA GLN A 63 -15.07 27.86 8.90
C GLN A 63 -16.04 27.01 8.07
N PHE A 64 -15.58 25.87 7.61
CA PHE A 64 -16.44 24.79 7.15
C PHE A 64 -16.87 23.94 8.34
N THR A 65 -18.16 23.69 8.45
CA THR A 65 -18.74 22.78 9.45
C THR A 65 -19.88 22.02 8.83
N ASN A 66 -19.89 20.68 8.96
CA ASN A 66 -21.07 19.91 8.63
C ASN A 66 -21.92 19.64 9.89
N ARG A 67 -23.23 19.75 9.76
CA ARG A 67 -24.24 19.44 10.79
C ARG A 67 -25.09 18.29 10.27
N GLY A 68 -24.60 17.09 10.35
CA GLY A 68 -25.14 15.88 9.77
C GLY A 68 -24.13 15.20 8.86
N ASP A 69 -24.35 13.94 8.57
CA ASP A 69 -23.52 13.20 7.62
C ASP A 69 -23.67 13.84 6.23
N LEU A 70 -22.53 14.10 5.58
CA LEU A 70 -22.49 14.68 4.24
C LEU A 70 -21.92 13.63 3.27
N GLU A 71 -22.79 13.07 2.46
CA GLU A 71 -22.41 12.19 1.36
C GLU A 71 -21.91 13.01 0.18
N PHE A 72 -20.83 12.58 -0.44
CA PHE A 72 -20.32 13.19 -1.66
C PHE A 72 -19.78 12.13 -2.62
N ASP A 73 -19.90 12.44 -3.91
CA ASP A 73 -19.34 11.65 -5.00
C ASP A 73 -17.93 12.19 -5.30
N PRO A 74 -16.87 11.41 -5.03
CA PRO A 74 -15.52 11.87 -5.32
C PRO A 74 -15.27 12.20 -6.81
N ALA A 75 -15.96 11.55 -7.72
CA ALA A 75 -15.83 11.85 -9.15
C ALA A 75 -16.46 13.20 -9.52
N ALA A 76 -17.60 13.54 -8.91
CA ALA A 76 -18.26 14.81 -9.14
C ALA A 76 -17.54 16.00 -8.47
N ASN A 77 -16.68 15.73 -7.50
CA ASN A 77 -15.93 16.73 -6.75
C ASN A 77 -14.46 16.89 -7.19
N LEU A 78 -14.09 16.34 -8.37
CA LEU A 78 -12.73 16.50 -8.90
C LEU A 78 -12.44 17.96 -9.29
N ASP A 79 -11.26 18.45 -8.91
CA ASP A 79 -10.78 19.79 -9.29
C ASP A 79 -10.61 19.96 -10.80
N THR A 80 -10.32 18.89 -11.53
CA THR A 80 -10.18 18.89 -12.99
C THR A 80 -11.52 18.73 -13.74
N GLY A 81 -12.60 18.30 -13.04
CA GLY A 81 -13.86 17.97 -13.67
C GLY A 81 -13.86 16.69 -14.53
N ASP A 82 -12.78 15.92 -14.48
CA ASP A 82 -12.62 14.65 -15.19
C ASP A 82 -13.26 13.47 -14.42
N THR A 83 -12.95 12.25 -14.85
CA THR A 83 -13.33 11.02 -14.15
C THR A 83 -12.17 10.49 -13.31
N LEU A 84 -12.49 9.73 -12.28
CA LEU A 84 -11.47 9.05 -11.45
C LEU A 84 -10.65 8.08 -12.31
N ALA A 85 -9.34 8.32 -12.38
CA ALA A 85 -8.42 7.52 -13.15
C ALA A 85 -7.97 6.27 -12.37
N PHE A 86 -8.01 5.11 -13.04
CA PHE A 86 -7.58 3.85 -12.49
C PHE A 86 -6.08 3.85 -12.13
N GLY A 87 -5.72 3.23 -11.02
CA GLY A 87 -4.34 3.11 -10.55
C GLY A 87 -3.76 4.38 -9.93
N LYS A 88 -4.61 5.34 -9.51
CA LYS A 88 -4.21 6.63 -8.96
C LYS A 88 -4.64 6.81 -7.51
N ASP A 89 -3.82 7.55 -6.77
CA ASP A 89 -4.16 8.07 -5.45
C ASP A 89 -4.84 9.43 -5.59
N TYR A 90 -5.89 9.62 -4.84
CA TYR A 90 -6.63 10.87 -4.74
C TYR A 90 -6.63 11.37 -3.31
N PHE A 91 -6.61 12.69 -3.17
CA PHE A 91 -6.66 13.38 -1.90
C PHE A 91 -7.95 14.18 -1.79
N VAL A 92 -8.53 14.16 -0.60
CA VAL A 92 -9.77 14.87 -0.30
C VAL A 92 -9.43 16.11 0.51
N PHE A 93 -9.96 17.24 0.07
CA PHE A 93 -9.76 18.54 0.68
C PHE A 93 -11.09 19.20 1.01
N ILE A 94 -11.06 20.10 1.98
CA ILE A 94 -12.00 21.21 2.08
C ILE A 94 -11.29 22.42 1.53
N ALA A 95 -11.91 23.09 0.54
CA ALA A 95 -11.33 24.24 -0.15
C ALA A 95 -12.31 25.39 -0.24
N LEU A 96 -11.81 26.62 -0.33
CA LEU A 96 -12.62 27.85 -0.45
C LEU A 96 -12.83 28.21 -1.91
N ASN A 97 -14.04 27.96 -2.43
CA ASN A 97 -14.45 28.47 -3.71
C ASN A 97 -15.06 29.89 -3.51
N GLY A 98 -14.26 30.91 -3.79
CA GLY A 98 -14.58 32.28 -3.41
C GLY A 98 -14.68 32.42 -1.89
N THR A 99 -15.88 32.55 -1.34
CA THR A 99 -16.13 32.65 0.11
C THR A 99 -16.80 31.40 0.70
N THR A 100 -17.09 30.41 -0.12
CA THR A 100 -17.85 29.21 0.27
C THR A 100 -16.93 28.00 0.35
N PRO A 101 -16.79 27.36 1.52
CA PRO A 101 -16.07 26.11 1.65
C PRO A 101 -16.83 24.95 0.96
N GLU A 102 -16.10 24.16 0.21
CA GLU A 102 -16.62 22.96 -0.47
C GLU A 102 -15.67 21.78 -0.37
N ILE A 103 -16.15 20.58 -0.66
CA ILE A 103 -15.31 19.38 -0.77
C ILE A 103 -14.73 19.35 -2.17
N VAL A 104 -13.39 19.18 -2.26
CA VAL A 104 -12.65 19.05 -3.51
C VAL A 104 -11.79 17.79 -3.45
N VAL A 105 -11.75 17.04 -4.54
CA VAL A 105 -10.92 15.85 -4.72
C VAL A 105 -9.85 16.15 -5.76
N SER A 106 -8.61 15.79 -5.52
CA SER A 106 -7.48 16.10 -6.39
C SER A 106 -6.46 14.96 -6.45
N LEU A 107 -5.74 14.89 -7.57
CA LEU A 107 -4.51 14.10 -7.70
C LEU A 107 -3.33 14.77 -6.99
N ASN A 108 -3.38 16.08 -6.76
CA ASN A 108 -2.32 16.81 -6.12
C ASN A 108 -2.29 16.53 -4.61
N SER A 109 -1.14 16.13 -4.11
CA SER A 109 -0.96 15.80 -2.69
C SER A 109 -0.80 17.00 -1.77
N THR A 110 -0.60 18.20 -2.31
CA THR A 110 -0.38 19.45 -1.56
C THR A 110 -1.67 20.24 -1.41
N TYR A 111 -2.23 20.71 -2.50
CA TYR A 111 -3.51 21.42 -2.60
C TYR A 111 -4.13 21.20 -3.98
N PRO A 112 -5.46 21.33 -4.11
CA PRO A 112 -6.15 21.13 -5.40
C PRO A 112 -5.78 22.22 -6.41
N ASP A 113 -6.02 21.95 -7.69
CA ASP A 113 -5.84 22.96 -8.75
C ASP A 113 -6.72 24.17 -8.50
N GLY A 114 -6.16 25.36 -8.63
CA GLY A 114 -6.84 26.62 -8.36
C GLY A 114 -6.88 27.07 -6.88
N PHE A 115 -6.31 26.28 -5.98
CA PHE A 115 -6.24 26.58 -4.55
C PHE A 115 -4.78 26.64 -4.05
N ASP A 116 -4.60 27.07 -2.82
CA ASP A 116 -3.31 27.15 -2.15
C ASP A 116 -3.36 26.58 -0.73
N GLU A 117 -2.26 26.67 -0.02
CA GLU A 117 -2.08 26.18 1.34
C GLU A 117 -2.96 26.91 2.40
N TYR A 118 -3.48 28.08 2.07
CA TYR A 118 -4.35 28.86 2.98
C TYR A 118 -5.83 28.59 2.71
N SER A 119 -6.18 28.46 1.44
CA SER A 119 -7.56 28.27 0.97
C SER A 119 -7.99 26.82 0.94
N SER A 120 -7.10 25.87 1.22
CA SER A 120 -7.45 24.44 1.24
C SER A 120 -6.84 23.69 2.44
N ARG A 121 -7.52 22.59 2.82
CA ARG A 121 -7.04 21.66 3.87
C ARG A 121 -7.29 20.24 3.45
N LYS A 122 -6.23 19.45 3.37
CA LYS A 122 -6.31 18.01 3.12
C LYS A 122 -6.89 17.31 4.34
N ILE A 123 -7.94 16.51 4.13
CA ILE A 123 -8.67 15.81 5.18
C ILE A 123 -8.63 14.30 5.06
N GLY A 124 -8.19 13.77 3.91
CA GLY A 124 -8.08 12.33 3.68
C GLY A 124 -7.68 12.02 2.25
N GLY A 125 -7.90 10.76 1.87
CA GLY A 125 -7.64 10.29 0.51
C GLY A 125 -8.02 8.84 0.32
N PHE A 126 -7.82 8.34 -0.91
CA PHE A 126 -8.13 6.98 -1.32
C PHE A 126 -7.36 6.59 -2.58
N HIS A 127 -7.35 5.30 -2.88
CA HIS A 127 -6.80 4.76 -4.14
C HIS A 127 -7.90 4.19 -5.02
N VAL A 128 -7.81 4.41 -6.33
CA VAL A 128 -8.70 3.82 -7.34
C VAL A 128 -8.03 2.63 -7.98
N GLY A 129 -8.63 1.46 -7.91
CA GLY A 129 -8.00 0.25 -8.40
C GLY A 129 -8.95 -0.93 -8.52
N HIS A 130 -8.40 -2.12 -8.54
CA HIS A 130 -9.17 -3.36 -8.49
C HIS A 130 -9.69 -3.63 -7.08
N ILE A 131 -10.95 -3.97 -6.98
CA ILE A 131 -11.66 -4.29 -5.74
C ILE A 131 -12.03 -5.76 -5.73
N ARG A 132 -11.51 -6.50 -4.76
CA ARG A 132 -11.97 -7.85 -4.46
C ARG A 132 -13.20 -7.78 -3.57
N LYS A 133 -14.34 -8.28 -4.04
CA LYS A 133 -15.55 -8.36 -3.19
C LYS A 133 -15.38 -9.41 -2.11
N VAL A 134 -15.78 -9.05 -0.90
CA VAL A 134 -15.68 -9.89 0.30
C VAL A 134 -17.00 -9.92 1.04
N SER A 135 -17.16 -10.90 1.94
CA SER A 135 -18.34 -11.01 2.80
C SER A 135 -18.49 -9.79 3.72
N THR A 136 -19.72 -9.40 3.98
CA THR A 136 -20.08 -8.26 4.84
C THR A 136 -20.25 -8.60 6.32
N ASP A 137 -20.01 -9.87 6.69
CA ASP A 137 -20.18 -10.39 8.06
C ASP A 137 -19.00 -10.14 9.00
N GLY A 138 -18.09 -9.27 8.61
CA GLY A 138 -16.88 -8.94 9.39
C GLY A 138 -15.73 -9.93 9.24
N LEU A 139 -15.91 -11.04 8.53
CA LEU A 139 -14.84 -12.02 8.29
C LEU A 139 -13.95 -11.67 7.09
N TRP A 140 -14.42 -10.82 6.20
CA TRP A 140 -13.69 -10.36 5.01
C TRP A 140 -13.22 -11.50 4.12
N VAL A 141 -14.07 -12.52 3.96
CA VAL A 141 -13.78 -13.68 3.11
C VAL A 141 -14.21 -13.36 1.68
N PRO A 142 -13.39 -13.67 0.66
CA PRO A 142 -13.79 -13.50 -0.74
C PRO A 142 -15.10 -14.21 -1.04
N VAL A 143 -15.96 -13.57 -1.82
CA VAL A 143 -17.25 -14.10 -2.25
C VAL A 143 -17.31 -14.24 -3.77
N ASP A 144 -18.10 -15.17 -4.24
CA ASP A 144 -18.42 -15.34 -5.65
C ASP A 144 -19.50 -14.34 -6.12
N SER A 145 -19.90 -14.42 -7.38
CA SER A 145 -20.94 -13.56 -7.96
C SER A 145 -22.31 -13.72 -7.30
N THR A 146 -22.54 -14.80 -6.56
CA THR A 146 -23.78 -15.05 -5.80
C THR A 146 -23.71 -14.54 -4.36
N GLY A 147 -22.54 -14.09 -3.92
CA GLY A 147 -22.27 -13.68 -2.53
C GLY A 147 -21.89 -14.85 -1.61
N ALA A 148 -21.74 -16.07 -2.15
CA ALA A 148 -21.34 -17.23 -1.36
C ALA A 148 -19.85 -17.18 -1.04
N LYS A 149 -19.50 -17.43 0.23
CA LYS A 149 -18.09 -17.55 0.67
C LYS A 149 -17.50 -18.86 0.16
N PHE A 150 -16.27 -18.82 -0.30
CA PHE A 150 -15.56 -20.00 -0.79
C PHE A 150 -16.39 -20.75 -1.81
N GLY A 151 -16.37 -20.28 -3.05
CA GLY A 151 -17.11 -20.94 -4.14
C GLY A 151 -17.01 -22.46 -4.05
N THR A 152 -18.14 -23.13 -4.20
CA THR A 152 -18.16 -24.56 -4.41
C THR A 152 -17.45 -24.90 -5.70
N SER A 153 -16.98 -26.12 -5.85
CA SER A 153 -16.28 -26.61 -7.03
C SER A 153 -16.81 -26.01 -8.35
N GLY A 154 -15.98 -25.29 -9.06
CA GLY A 154 -16.31 -24.61 -10.31
C GLY A 154 -16.70 -23.13 -10.20
N THR A 155 -16.88 -22.59 -9.01
CA THR A 155 -17.17 -21.17 -8.82
C THR A 155 -15.88 -20.36 -8.78
N LYS A 156 -15.78 -19.40 -9.67
CA LYS A 156 -14.60 -18.54 -9.79
C LYS A 156 -14.80 -17.27 -8.95
N TRP A 157 -14.41 -17.32 -7.70
CA TRP A 157 -14.49 -16.13 -6.83
C TRP A 157 -13.60 -14.97 -7.30
N GLN A 158 -12.61 -15.24 -8.13
CA GLN A 158 -11.83 -14.23 -8.83
C GLN A 158 -12.64 -13.45 -9.88
N ASP A 159 -13.77 -13.99 -10.32
CA ASP A 159 -14.68 -13.29 -11.22
C ASP A 159 -15.42 -12.14 -10.51
N ASN A 160 -15.37 -12.09 -9.19
CA ASN A 160 -15.97 -11.03 -8.39
C ASN A 160 -14.98 -9.92 -8.06
N VAL A 161 -14.29 -9.45 -9.06
CA VAL A 161 -13.41 -8.29 -9.03
C VAL A 161 -14.06 -7.15 -9.81
N THR A 162 -14.14 -5.98 -9.19
CA THR A 162 -14.62 -4.75 -9.82
C THR A 162 -13.54 -3.69 -9.81
N THR A 163 -13.80 -2.52 -10.36
CA THR A 163 -12.91 -1.37 -10.32
C THR A 163 -13.61 -0.19 -9.67
N GLY A 164 -12.87 0.65 -8.98
CA GLY A 164 -13.40 1.82 -8.30
C GLY A 164 -12.53 2.23 -7.11
N ILE A 165 -13.11 2.93 -6.17
CA ILE A 165 -12.45 3.31 -4.91
C ILE A 165 -12.24 2.04 -4.07
N ILE A 166 -10.99 1.72 -3.77
CA ILE A 166 -10.66 0.59 -2.91
C ILE A 166 -11.07 0.92 -1.46
N PRO A 167 -12.02 0.18 -0.85
CA PRO A 167 -12.60 0.55 0.45
C PRO A 167 -11.55 0.69 1.57
N ASN A 168 -10.63 -0.24 1.66
CA ASN A 168 -9.59 -0.23 2.68
C ASN A 168 -8.34 0.60 2.30
N SER A 169 -8.39 1.35 1.21
CA SER A 169 -7.43 2.42 0.90
C SER A 169 -7.90 3.79 1.39
N VAL A 170 -9.19 3.92 1.74
CA VAL A 170 -9.73 5.18 2.24
C VAL A 170 -9.13 5.50 3.61
N TRP A 171 -8.56 6.68 3.72
CA TRP A 171 -7.91 7.15 4.92
C TRP A 171 -8.36 8.58 5.27
N ASP A 172 -8.31 8.90 6.53
CA ASP A 172 -8.48 10.22 7.09
C ASP A 172 -7.28 10.57 7.99
N LEU A 173 -7.28 11.75 8.60
CA LEU A 173 -6.13 12.19 9.38
C LEU A 173 -5.92 11.46 10.70
N LYS A 174 -6.87 10.63 11.14
CA LYS A 174 -6.73 9.75 12.31
C LYS A 174 -6.38 8.31 11.94
N ASN A 175 -6.92 7.86 10.79
CA ASN A 175 -6.81 6.49 10.33
C ASN A 175 -6.07 6.49 9.00
N ARG A 176 -4.80 6.71 9.05
CA ARG A 176 -3.93 6.78 7.88
C ARG A 176 -2.65 5.96 8.07
N PRO A 177 -1.98 5.62 6.98
CA PRO A 177 -0.62 5.11 7.08
C PRO A 177 0.28 6.20 7.71
N ARG A 178 1.21 5.78 8.54
CA ARG A 178 2.20 6.68 9.15
C ARG A 178 2.97 7.46 8.10
N THR A 179 3.22 6.84 6.97
CA THR A 179 3.88 7.44 5.80
C THR A 179 2.93 7.43 4.61
N LEU A 180 2.72 8.58 3.98
CA LEU A 180 1.96 8.69 2.73
C LEU A 180 2.85 8.27 1.55
N PHE A 181 3.06 6.96 1.42
CA PHE A 181 3.87 6.37 0.36
C PHE A 181 3.12 6.33 -0.98
N GLY A 182 1.79 6.32 -0.95
CA GLY A 182 0.92 6.09 -2.08
C GLY A 182 0.64 4.61 -2.34
N GLY A 183 -0.46 4.31 -3.01
CA GLY A 183 -0.87 2.94 -3.35
C GLY A 183 -0.90 2.01 -2.15
N MET A 184 -1.57 2.39 -1.07
CA MET A 184 -1.61 1.63 0.18
C MET A 184 -3.00 1.19 0.58
N VAL A 185 -3.08 0.05 1.27
CA VAL A 185 -4.31 -0.48 1.86
C VAL A 185 -4.10 -0.83 3.33
N LYS A 186 -5.15 -0.62 4.11
CA LYS A 186 -5.22 -1.00 5.51
C LYS A 186 -5.47 -2.50 5.64
N ILE A 187 -4.57 -3.19 6.29
CA ILE A 187 -4.63 -4.64 6.51
C ILE A 187 -5.37 -4.96 7.80
N ASN A 188 -5.06 -4.24 8.85
CA ASN A 188 -5.71 -4.30 10.16
C ASN A 188 -5.59 -2.94 10.88
N LYS A 189 -5.97 -2.88 12.14
CA LYS A 189 -5.96 -1.62 12.92
C LYS A 189 -4.61 -0.90 12.92
N ASN A 190 -3.52 -1.65 12.89
CA ASN A 190 -2.18 -1.10 13.09
C ASN A 190 -1.27 -1.22 11.86
N LEU A 191 -1.72 -1.87 10.78
CA LEU A 191 -0.87 -2.22 9.65
C LEU A 191 -1.46 -1.72 8.34
N TRP A 192 -0.66 -0.98 7.60
CA TRP A 192 -0.85 -0.63 6.19
C TRP A 192 0.21 -1.31 5.33
N SER A 193 -0.17 -1.76 4.15
CA SER A 193 0.74 -2.36 3.17
C SER A 193 0.54 -1.72 1.80
N THR A 194 1.58 -1.75 0.98
CA THR A 194 1.48 -1.37 -0.43
C THR A 194 0.51 -2.30 -1.17
N ILE A 195 -0.31 -1.73 -2.05
CA ILE A 195 -1.22 -2.48 -2.92
C ILE A 195 -0.41 -3.30 -3.92
N TYR A 196 0.61 -2.71 -4.49
CA TYR A 196 1.46 -3.27 -5.55
C TYR A 196 2.84 -3.65 -5.01
N GLN A 197 3.48 -4.59 -5.68
CA GLN A 197 4.91 -4.85 -5.52
C GLN A 197 5.68 -3.57 -5.88
N VAL A 198 6.71 -3.20 -5.10
CA VAL A 198 7.35 -1.90 -5.27
C VAL A 198 8.12 -1.79 -6.57
N SER A 199 8.00 -0.63 -7.20
CA SER A 199 8.68 -0.23 -8.44
C SER A 199 9.53 1.02 -8.21
N ALA A 200 10.41 1.35 -9.13
CA ALA A 200 11.20 2.58 -9.05
C ALA A 200 10.31 3.81 -9.31
N ASP A 201 10.38 4.81 -8.45
CA ASP A 201 9.81 6.14 -8.64
C ASP A 201 10.82 7.06 -9.34
N GLU A 202 12.06 7.05 -8.83
CA GLU A 202 13.22 7.67 -9.44
C GLU A 202 14.20 6.58 -9.85
N ALA A 203 15.12 6.87 -10.77
CA ALA A 203 16.16 5.92 -11.17
C ALA A 203 16.91 5.43 -9.94
N VAL A 204 16.78 4.14 -9.66
CA VAL A 204 17.49 3.51 -8.56
C VAL A 204 18.90 3.21 -9.02
N THR A 205 19.87 3.86 -8.42
CA THR A 205 21.29 3.63 -8.68
C THR A 205 21.89 2.73 -7.61
N PHE A 206 22.72 1.81 -8.03
CA PHE A 206 23.38 0.86 -7.14
C PHE A 206 24.88 1.08 -7.15
N MET A 207 25.46 1.13 -5.97
CA MET A 207 26.89 0.89 -5.81
C MET A 207 27.07 -0.56 -5.39
N ASN A 208 27.58 -1.39 -6.28
CA ASN A 208 27.93 -2.76 -5.97
C ASN A 208 29.06 -2.78 -4.93
N GLY A 209 28.72 -3.18 -3.72
CA GLY A 209 29.69 -3.52 -2.70
C GLY A 209 30.13 -4.97 -2.81
N THR A 210 31.31 -5.27 -2.29
CA THR A 210 31.77 -6.63 -2.14
C THR A 210 31.01 -7.31 -0.99
N ASN A 211 30.67 -8.60 -1.11
CA ASN A 211 29.98 -9.40 -0.09
C ASN A 211 28.56 -8.93 0.31
N GLY A 212 27.77 -8.51 -0.66
CA GLY A 212 26.36 -8.16 -0.43
C GLY A 212 26.13 -6.81 0.27
N LEU A 213 27.17 -6.03 0.49
CA LEU A 213 27.13 -4.67 1.02
C LEU A 213 26.93 -3.65 -0.09
N SER A 214 25.93 -3.84 -0.94
CA SER A 214 25.55 -2.82 -1.90
C SER A 214 24.74 -1.72 -1.21
N VAL A 215 25.03 -0.47 -1.54
CA VAL A 215 24.21 0.67 -1.14
C VAL A 215 23.26 0.99 -2.29
N ALA A 216 21.98 1.00 -2.02
CA ALA A 216 20.97 1.42 -2.98
C ALA A 216 20.55 2.85 -2.69
N GLU A 217 20.55 3.67 -3.75
CA GLU A 217 20.01 5.03 -3.71
C GLU A 217 18.80 5.12 -4.64
N GLY A 218 17.86 6.00 -4.33
CA GLY A 218 16.65 6.23 -5.11
C GLY A 218 15.40 6.10 -4.26
N LYS A 219 14.25 6.21 -4.93
CA LYS A 219 12.95 6.07 -4.30
C LYS A 219 12.14 4.96 -4.95
N LEU A 220 11.43 4.23 -4.13
CA LEU A 220 10.47 3.23 -4.56
C LEU A 220 9.04 3.75 -4.38
N GLN A 221 8.12 3.19 -5.13
CA GLN A 221 6.69 3.52 -5.11
C GLN A 221 5.85 2.25 -5.20
N SER A 222 4.58 2.37 -4.79
CA SER A 222 3.54 1.37 -5.04
C SER A 222 2.61 1.90 -6.11
N LYS A 223 2.78 1.46 -7.35
CA LYS A 223 2.07 2.02 -8.49
C LYS A 223 1.60 0.95 -9.45
N TYR A 224 0.35 1.12 -9.91
CA TYR A 224 -0.24 0.27 -10.93
C TYR A 224 0.55 0.36 -12.24
N GLY A 225 0.76 -0.78 -12.84
CA GLY A 225 1.28 -0.83 -14.19
C GLY A 225 2.78 -0.56 -14.34
N GLU A 226 3.54 -0.53 -13.26
CA GLU A 226 4.99 -0.40 -13.29
C GLU A 226 5.69 -1.75 -13.10
N LEU A 227 6.91 -1.89 -13.61
CA LEU A 227 7.70 -3.09 -13.37
C LEU A 227 8.22 -3.08 -11.93
N PRO A 228 7.98 -4.16 -11.14
CA PRO A 228 8.58 -4.25 -9.82
C PRO A 228 10.10 -4.27 -9.94
N VAL A 229 10.78 -3.58 -9.03
CA VAL A 229 12.25 -3.68 -8.92
C VAL A 229 12.64 -5.03 -8.34
N THR A 230 13.78 -5.56 -8.77
CA THR A 230 14.26 -6.88 -8.36
C THR A 230 15.78 -6.90 -8.27
N GLY A 231 16.35 -8.07 -8.12
CA GLY A 231 17.78 -8.28 -8.31
C GLY A 231 18.29 -7.99 -9.73
N THR A 232 17.40 -7.79 -10.73
CA THR A 232 17.83 -7.26 -12.04
C THR A 232 18.49 -5.89 -11.88
N GLU A 233 17.98 -5.09 -10.96
CA GLU A 233 18.54 -3.80 -10.58
C GLU A 233 19.63 -3.94 -9.49
N GLY A 234 20.03 -5.14 -9.11
CA GLY A 234 21.06 -5.43 -8.12
C GLY A 234 20.58 -5.45 -6.68
N LEU A 235 19.27 -5.38 -6.42
CA LEU A 235 18.71 -5.33 -5.07
C LEU A 235 18.69 -6.70 -4.39
N ASN A 236 19.16 -6.72 -3.16
CA ASN A 236 18.99 -7.82 -2.21
C ASN A 236 18.06 -7.39 -1.07
N GLN A 237 17.80 -8.27 -0.10
CA GLN A 237 16.90 -7.99 1.03
C GLN A 237 17.35 -6.75 1.84
N TYR A 238 18.65 -6.59 2.08
CA TYR A 238 19.19 -5.45 2.84
C TYR A 238 18.90 -4.13 2.12
N ASN A 239 19.04 -4.09 0.80
CA ASN A 239 18.75 -2.91 -0.01
C ASN A 239 17.27 -2.55 0.02
N PHE A 240 16.37 -3.54 -0.11
CA PHE A 240 14.95 -3.30 0.02
C PHE A 240 14.59 -2.76 1.42
N ASN A 241 15.17 -3.31 2.46
CA ASN A 241 14.94 -2.84 3.83
C ASN A 241 15.46 -1.41 4.03
N GLU A 242 16.65 -1.10 3.51
CA GLU A 242 17.22 0.25 3.59
C GLU A 242 16.35 1.28 2.85
N LEU A 243 15.97 1.01 1.60
CA LEU A 243 15.12 1.89 0.81
C LEU A 243 13.74 2.09 1.45
N ALA A 244 13.17 1.03 2.04
CA ALA A 244 11.94 1.13 2.79
C ALA A 244 12.10 2.08 4.00
N GLN A 245 13.14 1.90 4.81
CA GLN A 245 13.39 2.71 6.00
C GLN A 245 13.63 4.20 5.67
N ARG A 246 14.36 4.50 4.61
CA ARG A 246 14.58 5.87 4.14
C ARG A 246 13.28 6.57 3.75
N GLN A 247 12.25 5.83 3.39
CA GLN A 247 10.93 6.34 3.03
C GLN A 247 9.90 6.17 4.17
N GLY A 248 10.34 5.89 5.41
CA GLY A 248 9.47 5.70 6.56
C GLY A 248 8.65 4.41 6.53
N MET A 249 9.04 3.47 5.66
CA MET A 249 8.42 2.16 5.47
C MET A 249 9.31 1.06 6.04
N ARG A 250 8.86 -0.18 5.97
CA ARG A 250 9.61 -1.39 6.35
C ARG A 250 9.19 -2.60 5.51
N LEU A 251 10.00 -3.65 5.54
CA LEU A 251 9.58 -4.95 5.05
C LEU A 251 8.50 -5.54 5.97
N LEU A 252 7.61 -6.35 5.40
CA LEU A 252 6.67 -7.18 6.15
C LEU A 252 7.39 -8.32 6.87
N SER A 253 6.87 -8.77 8.01
CA SER A 253 7.17 -10.11 8.50
C SER A 253 6.38 -11.17 7.71
N TYR A 254 6.70 -12.45 7.87
CA TYR A 254 5.98 -13.52 7.17
C TYR A 254 4.50 -13.59 7.55
N ASP A 255 4.19 -13.46 8.82
CA ASP A 255 2.82 -13.44 9.33
C ASP A 255 2.03 -12.21 8.86
N GLU A 256 2.67 -11.03 8.83
CA GLU A 256 2.09 -9.82 8.24
C GLU A 256 1.83 -10.01 6.74
N TRP A 257 2.79 -10.62 6.03
CA TRP A 257 2.64 -10.92 4.61
C TRP A 257 1.46 -11.88 4.36
N CYS A 258 1.32 -12.94 5.16
CA CYS A 258 0.16 -13.84 5.10
C CYS A 258 -1.17 -13.11 5.35
N ALA A 259 -1.19 -12.11 6.23
CA ALA A 259 -2.37 -11.27 6.45
C ALA A 259 -2.69 -10.38 5.25
N VAL A 260 -1.67 -9.82 4.59
CA VAL A 260 -1.82 -9.05 3.34
C VAL A 260 -2.36 -9.93 2.22
N ALA A 261 -1.79 -11.11 2.05
CA ALA A 261 -2.13 -12.06 0.98
C ALA A 261 -3.42 -12.87 1.25
N PHE A 262 -4.02 -12.74 2.43
CA PHE A 262 -5.21 -13.50 2.81
C PHE A 262 -6.32 -13.41 1.76
N GLY A 263 -6.84 -14.57 1.36
CA GLY A 263 -7.91 -14.67 0.36
C GLY A 263 -7.46 -14.46 -1.09
N SER A 264 -6.17 -14.26 -1.36
CA SER A 264 -5.65 -14.35 -2.72
C SER A 264 -5.82 -15.76 -3.26
N PRO A 265 -6.18 -15.95 -4.53
CA PRO A 265 -6.16 -17.26 -5.14
C PRO A 265 -4.74 -17.80 -5.27
N GLN A 266 -4.61 -19.10 -5.39
CA GLN A 266 -3.36 -19.73 -5.78
C GLN A 266 -3.00 -19.32 -7.21
N GLY A 267 -1.70 -19.28 -7.53
CA GLY A 267 -1.23 -18.73 -8.80
C GLY A 267 -1.71 -19.47 -10.03
N GLU A 268 -1.79 -20.78 -9.96
CA GLU A 268 -2.30 -21.63 -11.04
C GLU A 268 -3.16 -22.76 -10.45
N ASP A 269 -4.33 -22.97 -11.04
CA ASP A 269 -5.23 -24.09 -10.72
C ASP A 269 -5.74 -24.71 -12.02
N GLY A 270 -5.19 -25.85 -12.34
CA GLY A 270 -5.51 -26.57 -13.57
C GLY A 270 -5.27 -25.73 -14.83
N SER A 271 -6.35 -25.41 -15.55
CA SER A 271 -6.28 -24.55 -16.74
C SER A 271 -6.36 -23.05 -16.44
N ASN A 272 -6.63 -22.68 -15.18
CA ASN A 272 -6.81 -21.29 -14.77
C ASN A 272 -5.50 -20.75 -14.18
N ASN A 273 -5.03 -19.63 -14.71
CA ASN A 273 -3.88 -18.92 -14.21
C ASN A 273 -4.35 -17.62 -13.53
N TYR A 274 -4.27 -17.56 -12.21
CA TYR A 274 -4.76 -16.47 -11.39
C TYR A 274 -3.71 -15.41 -11.10
N GLY A 275 -2.47 -15.67 -11.45
CA GLY A 275 -1.36 -14.75 -11.31
C GLY A 275 -0.41 -14.90 -12.50
N TRP A 276 0.59 -14.08 -12.55
CA TRP A 276 1.66 -14.20 -13.53
C TRP A 276 2.66 -15.27 -13.06
N THR A 277 2.34 -16.56 -13.31
CA THR A 277 3.01 -17.71 -12.70
C THR A 277 3.36 -18.85 -13.64
N LYS A 278 3.02 -18.76 -14.93
CA LYS A 278 3.25 -19.88 -15.85
C LYS A 278 4.72 -20.28 -15.88
N THR A 279 4.99 -21.57 -15.78
CA THR A 279 6.35 -22.14 -15.88
C THR A 279 7.08 -21.79 -17.19
N THR A 280 6.34 -21.37 -18.21
CA THR A 280 6.87 -20.89 -19.49
C THR A 280 7.20 -19.39 -19.50
N ASN A 281 6.83 -18.65 -18.46
CA ASN A 281 7.19 -17.24 -18.36
C ASN A 281 8.69 -17.11 -18.12
N THR A 282 9.29 -16.09 -18.69
CA THR A 282 10.74 -15.85 -18.63
C THR A 282 11.12 -14.58 -17.88
N ALA A 283 10.14 -13.76 -17.52
CA ALA A 283 10.36 -12.49 -16.85
C ALA A 283 9.15 -12.02 -16.03
N ARG A 284 9.40 -11.07 -15.12
CA ARG A 284 8.37 -10.34 -14.39
C ARG A 284 7.49 -9.53 -15.34
N THR A 285 6.27 -9.25 -14.91
CA THR A 285 5.35 -8.35 -15.60
C THR A 285 5.09 -7.10 -14.76
N ARG A 286 4.38 -6.16 -15.34
CA ARG A 286 3.98 -4.93 -14.65
C ARG A 286 2.90 -5.24 -13.62
N THR A 287 2.99 -4.59 -12.46
CA THR A 287 2.11 -4.82 -11.31
C THR A 287 0.63 -4.62 -11.65
N GLY A 288 -0.19 -5.54 -11.18
CA GLY A 288 -1.63 -5.54 -11.42
C GLY A 288 -2.05 -5.81 -12.87
N CYS A 289 -1.12 -6.24 -13.72
CA CYS A 289 -1.37 -6.49 -15.12
C CYS A 289 -0.91 -7.87 -15.51
N GLN A 290 -1.74 -8.59 -16.25
CA GLN A 290 -1.28 -9.76 -17.00
C GLN A 290 -0.88 -9.31 -18.41
N VAL A 291 0.19 -9.87 -18.93
CA VAL A 291 0.63 -9.62 -20.29
C VAL A 291 0.12 -10.76 -21.16
N ASN A 292 -0.50 -10.43 -22.28
CA ASN A 292 -0.78 -11.42 -23.32
C ASN A 292 0.55 -11.91 -23.90
N THR A 293 0.86 -13.19 -23.67
CA THR A 293 2.12 -13.79 -24.09
C THR A 293 2.29 -13.86 -25.61
N SER A 294 1.20 -13.80 -26.37
CA SER A 294 1.23 -13.87 -27.84
C SER A 294 1.46 -12.52 -28.50
N THR A 295 1.02 -11.44 -27.88
CA THR A 295 1.09 -10.09 -28.48
C THR A 295 2.05 -9.17 -27.72
N GLY A 296 2.49 -9.53 -26.52
CA GLY A 296 3.23 -8.66 -25.61
C GLY A 296 2.37 -7.52 -25.03
N GLU A 297 1.11 -7.44 -25.43
CA GLU A 297 0.17 -6.44 -24.91
C GLU A 297 -0.38 -6.89 -23.57
N ARG A 298 -0.62 -5.94 -22.73
CA ARG A 298 -1.33 -6.17 -21.48
C ARG A 298 -2.77 -6.53 -21.78
N ASP A 299 -3.28 -7.50 -21.06
CA ASP A 299 -4.68 -7.84 -21.12
C ASP A 299 -5.49 -6.74 -20.43
N THR A 300 -5.74 -5.67 -21.17
CA THR A 300 -6.57 -4.55 -20.75
C THR A 300 -8.02 -4.72 -21.19
N VAL A 301 -8.31 -5.77 -21.94
CA VAL A 301 -9.60 -5.90 -22.64
C VAL A 301 -10.42 -7.01 -22.02
N GLY A 302 -11.45 -6.63 -21.30
CA GLY A 302 -12.77 -7.29 -21.25
C GLY A 302 -12.88 -8.72 -20.72
N GLY A 303 -11.80 -9.37 -20.49
CA GLY A 303 -11.80 -10.59 -19.72
C GLY A 303 -11.26 -10.27 -18.34
N VAL A 304 -12.11 -10.28 -17.33
CA VAL A 304 -11.66 -10.27 -15.94
C VAL A 304 -10.76 -11.45 -15.77
N LYS A 305 -9.50 -11.30 -16.12
CA LYS A 305 -8.54 -12.32 -15.73
C LYS A 305 -8.28 -12.16 -14.27
N PRO A 306 -8.41 -13.24 -13.54
CA PRO A 306 -8.28 -13.23 -12.11
C PRO A 306 -6.87 -12.78 -11.78
N TYR A 307 -6.78 -11.58 -11.27
CA TYR A 307 -5.58 -11.10 -10.63
C TYR A 307 -5.44 -11.81 -9.29
N ALA A 308 -4.22 -12.08 -8.89
CA ALA A 308 -3.93 -12.61 -7.56
C ALA A 308 -4.16 -11.52 -6.49
N ILE A 309 -5.42 -11.06 -6.41
CA ILE A 309 -5.86 -9.99 -5.50
C ILE A 309 -6.33 -10.62 -4.20
N SER A 310 -5.80 -10.15 -3.09
CA SER A 310 -6.19 -10.59 -1.75
C SER A 310 -7.54 -10.00 -1.31
N ALA A 311 -8.12 -10.55 -0.25
CA ALA A 311 -9.28 -9.97 0.42
C ALA A 311 -9.01 -8.56 1.00
N LYS A 312 -7.74 -8.17 1.08
CA LYS A 312 -7.29 -6.84 1.50
C LYS A 312 -6.96 -5.92 0.33
N ASN A 313 -7.32 -6.33 -0.89
CA ASN A 313 -7.07 -5.59 -2.14
C ASN A 313 -5.58 -5.35 -2.43
N ALA A 314 -4.69 -6.11 -1.85
CA ALA A 314 -3.31 -6.17 -2.29
C ALA A 314 -3.22 -7.05 -3.55
N VAL A 315 -2.45 -6.61 -4.54
CA VAL A 315 -2.40 -7.19 -5.88
C VAL A 315 -1.10 -7.98 -6.04
N ASP A 316 -1.10 -9.00 -6.89
CA ASP A 316 0.03 -9.89 -7.15
C ASP A 316 0.56 -10.64 -5.91
N CYS A 317 -0.37 -11.03 -5.00
CA CYS A 317 -0.03 -11.83 -3.82
C CYS A 317 0.25 -13.32 -4.15
N ALA A 318 0.26 -13.68 -5.41
CA ALA A 318 0.71 -14.97 -5.93
C ALA A 318 1.35 -14.76 -7.30
N GLY A 319 2.64 -15.05 -7.41
CA GLY A 319 3.38 -14.91 -8.66
C GLY A 319 4.00 -13.52 -8.88
N ASN A 320 4.35 -13.25 -10.11
CA ASN A 320 5.13 -12.12 -10.58
C ASN A 320 6.56 -12.13 -10.01
N VAL A 321 6.79 -11.65 -8.80
CA VAL A 321 8.08 -11.75 -8.13
C VAL A 321 7.92 -12.28 -6.71
N TRP A 322 8.87 -13.08 -6.23
CA TRP A 322 9.02 -13.38 -4.83
C TRP A 322 9.19 -12.10 -4.03
N GLU A 323 8.57 -12.01 -2.88
CA GLU A 323 8.62 -10.84 -2.03
C GLU A 323 9.47 -11.08 -0.79
N TRP A 324 10.59 -10.36 -0.67
CA TRP A 324 11.41 -10.36 0.52
C TRP A 324 10.61 -9.93 1.74
N THR A 325 10.77 -10.69 2.82
CA THR A 325 10.28 -10.30 4.16
C THR A 325 11.45 -9.97 5.09
N LYS A 326 11.16 -9.37 6.24
CA LYS A 326 12.16 -9.19 7.32
C LYS A 326 12.40 -10.44 8.15
N THR A 327 11.62 -11.50 7.95
CA THR A 327 11.70 -12.75 8.72
C THR A 327 12.86 -13.57 8.24
N MET A 328 13.69 -14.00 9.20
CA MET A 328 14.80 -14.92 8.99
C MET A 328 14.36 -16.34 9.34
N SER A 329 14.96 -17.31 8.71
CA SER A 329 14.78 -18.73 8.98
C SER A 329 16.12 -19.37 9.40
N LEU A 330 16.06 -20.61 9.79
CA LEU A 330 17.24 -21.44 10.02
C LEU A 330 17.35 -22.46 8.89
N ASP A 331 18.52 -22.52 8.28
CA ASP A 331 18.85 -23.59 7.33
C ASP A 331 19.44 -24.78 8.11
N PHE A 332 18.67 -25.85 8.19
CA PHE A 332 19.05 -27.04 8.94
C PHE A 332 19.74 -28.06 8.05
N SER A 333 21.03 -28.22 8.19
CA SER A 333 21.77 -29.31 7.55
C SER A 333 21.86 -30.58 8.42
N SER A 334 21.63 -30.49 9.74
CA SER A 334 21.59 -31.62 10.66
C SER A 334 20.79 -31.32 11.93
N THR A 335 20.49 -32.38 12.71
CA THR A 335 19.85 -32.27 14.04
C THR A 335 20.82 -32.07 15.18
N ASN A 336 22.14 -32.07 14.93
CA ASN A 336 23.16 -31.89 15.96
C ASN A 336 23.32 -30.41 16.30
N TRP A 337 23.16 -30.07 17.55
CA TRP A 337 23.32 -28.71 18.06
C TRP A 337 24.78 -28.38 18.32
N ALA A 338 25.24 -27.22 17.89
CA ALA A 338 26.59 -26.72 18.11
C ALA A 338 26.62 -25.17 18.11
N TRP A 339 27.67 -24.61 18.72
CA TRP A 339 28.00 -23.20 18.59
C TRP A 339 28.52 -22.91 17.18
N GLN A 340 27.94 -21.91 16.51
CA GLN A 340 28.21 -21.60 15.10
C GLN A 340 28.43 -20.12 14.85
N ASN A 341 29.38 -19.78 14.00
CA ASN A 341 29.73 -18.43 13.60
C ASN A 341 28.83 -17.94 12.43
N VAL A 342 27.52 -18.14 12.53
CA VAL A 342 26.57 -17.75 11.46
C VAL A 342 26.38 -16.23 11.34
N LEU A 343 26.88 -15.47 12.30
CA LEU A 343 26.82 -14.01 12.33
C LEU A 343 28.09 -13.33 11.80
N GLY A 344 29.11 -14.12 11.47
CA GLY A 344 30.41 -13.63 11.05
C GLY A 344 31.52 -13.79 12.13
N ALA A 345 32.77 -13.67 11.73
CA ALA A 345 33.89 -13.76 12.62
C ALA A 345 33.85 -12.62 13.66
N ASN A 346 34.07 -12.99 14.94
CA ASN A 346 34.12 -12.06 16.07
C ASN A 346 32.81 -11.27 16.36
N GLN A 347 31.68 -11.76 15.85
CA GLN A 347 30.34 -11.15 16.08
C GLN A 347 29.51 -11.94 17.11
N GLY A 348 30.13 -12.89 17.81
CA GLY A 348 29.43 -13.83 18.65
C GLY A 348 29.03 -15.10 17.90
N GLN A 349 28.50 -16.06 18.64
CA GLN A 349 28.07 -17.35 18.11
C GLN A 349 26.62 -17.63 18.47
N ALA A 350 25.92 -18.35 17.61
CA ALA A 350 24.59 -18.86 17.90
C ALA A 350 24.67 -20.38 18.19
N TYR A 351 23.98 -20.84 19.21
CA TYR A 351 23.83 -22.27 19.50
C TYR A 351 22.64 -22.79 18.72
N LEU A 352 22.90 -23.46 17.61
CA LEU A 352 21.90 -23.87 16.64
C LEU A 352 22.10 -25.32 16.24
N PRO A 353 21.07 -25.99 15.68
CA PRO A 353 21.31 -27.22 14.93
C PRO A 353 22.33 -26.89 13.84
N ASN A 354 23.21 -27.84 13.53
CA ASN A 354 24.26 -27.62 12.53
C ASN A 354 23.64 -27.10 11.24
N SER A 355 23.68 -25.78 11.04
CA SER A 355 22.98 -25.07 9.99
C SER A 355 23.97 -24.44 9.01
N ALA A 356 23.58 -24.32 7.77
CA ALA A 356 24.38 -23.66 6.76
C ALA A 356 24.33 -22.13 6.88
N GLY A 357 23.33 -21.56 7.57
CA GLY A 357 23.19 -20.13 7.74
C GLY A 357 21.82 -19.66 8.21
N LEU A 358 21.58 -18.38 8.05
CA LEU A 358 20.32 -17.69 8.35
C LEU A 358 19.70 -17.13 7.06
N PRO A 359 18.98 -17.93 6.27
CA PRO A 359 18.28 -17.43 5.10
C PRO A 359 17.12 -16.51 5.51
N ALA A 360 16.80 -15.58 4.64
CA ALA A 360 15.61 -14.76 4.74
C ALA A 360 14.44 -15.37 3.98
N LEU A 361 13.22 -15.19 4.46
CA LEU A 361 12.04 -15.71 3.80
C LEU A 361 11.61 -14.82 2.63
N VAL A 362 11.34 -15.44 1.48
CA VAL A 362 10.65 -14.83 0.35
C VAL A 362 9.31 -15.51 0.14
N CYS A 363 8.29 -14.74 -0.21
CA CYS A 363 6.89 -15.17 -0.21
C CYS A 363 6.21 -14.98 -1.57
N GLY A 364 5.12 -15.72 -1.80
CA GLY A 364 4.20 -15.54 -2.92
C GLY A 364 4.49 -16.37 -4.16
N GLY A 365 5.73 -16.70 -4.42
CA GLY A 365 6.17 -17.28 -5.68
C GLY A 365 6.52 -16.24 -6.74
N SER A 366 7.03 -16.64 -7.87
CA SER A 366 7.41 -15.77 -8.98
C SER A 366 6.70 -16.15 -10.29
N TRP A 367 7.04 -15.48 -11.36
CA TRP A 367 6.46 -15.65 -12.67
C TRP A 367 6.54 -17.09 -13.25
N SER A 368 7.43 -17.93 -12.72
CA SER A 368 7.69 -19.28 -13.27
C SER A 368 7.39 -20.44 -12.29
N ASN A 369 6.82 -20.17 -11.13
CA ASN A 369 6.60 -21.22 -10.11
C ASN A 369 5.25 -21.95 -10.26
N GLY A 370 4.38 -21.54 -11.18
CA GLY A 370 3.14 -22.25 -11.49
C GLY A 370 2.24 -22.46 -10.28
N VAL A 371 1.89 -23.70 -10.03
CA VAL A 371 1.00 -24.13 -8.94
C VAL A 371 1.57 -23.90 -7.53
N ASP A 372 2.88 -23.70 -7.43
CA ASP A 372 3.53 -23.48 -6.15
C ASP A 372 3.36 -22.03 -5.65
N CYS A 373 2.84 -21.12 -6.50
CA CYS A 373 2.54 -19.75 -6.09
C CYS A 373 1.25 -19.68 -5.30
N GLY A 374 1.25 -18.88 -4.23
CA GLY A 374 0.04 -18.71 -3.43
C GLY A 374 0.22 -17.83 -2.20
N PRO A 375 -0.91 -17.54 -1.51
CA PRO A 375 -0.94 -16.57 -0.41
C PRO A 375 -0.25 -17.04 0.88
N ARG A 376 0.31 -18.24 0.90
CA ARG A 376 1.10 -18.79 2.01
C ARG A 376 2.39 -19.41 1.54
N THR A 377 2.67 -19.34 0.24
CA THR A 377 3.90 -19.86 -0.32
C THR A 377 5.10 -19.11 0.23
N VAL A 378 6.08 -19.86 0.68
CA VAL A 378 7.31 -19.33 1.26
C VAL A 378 8.50 -20.17 0.80
N ASN A 379 9.60 -19.50 0.50
CA ASN A 379 10.90 -20.13 0.30
C ASN A 379 11.87 -19.61 1.37
N GLY A 380 12.55 -20.50 2.05
CA GLY A 380 13.50 -20.24 3.12
C GLY A 380 14.93 -20.68 2.78
N ASN A 381 15.28 -20.70 1.50
CA ASN A 381 16.60 -21.16 1.04
C ASN A 381 17.50 -20.02 0.53
N ASP A 382 17.04 -18.77 0.63
CA ASP A 382 17.74 -17.63 0.07
C ASP A 382 18.34 -16.74 1.17
N TYR A 383 19.61 -16.44 1.06
CA TYR A 383 20.30 -15.57 2.00
C TYR A 383 19.99 -14.09 1.71
N PRO A 384 20.03 -13.23 2.77
CA PRO A 384 19.69 -11.81 2.62
C PRO A 384 20.50 -11.04 1.58
N TRP A 385 21.71 -11.50 1.28
CA TRP A 385 22.61 -10.92 0.28
C TRP A 385 22.38 -11.48 -1.14
N ASN A 386 21.51 -12.46 -1.31
CA ASN A 386 21.24 -13.04 -2.62
C ASN A 386 20.53 -12.01 -3.49
N VAL A 387 20.96 -11.97 -4.76
CA VAL A 387 20.41 -11.12 -5.80
C VAL A 387 19.81 -12.02 -6.86
N SER A 388 18.52 -11.87 -7.12
CA SER A 388 17.84 -12.65 -8.16
C SER A 388 16.85 -11.81 -8.94
N THR A 389 16.74 -12.08 -10.23
CA THR A 389 15.84 -11.36 -11.14
C THR A 389 14.36 -11.54 -10.79
N ASN A 390 14.02 -12.54 -9.98
CA ASN A 390 12.67 -12.85 -9.55
C ASN A 390 12.38 -12.50 -8.07
N PHE A 391 13.30 -11.80 -7.39
CA PHE A 391 13.10 -11.33 -6.01
C PHE A 391 12.84 -9.83 -6.00
N GLY A 392 11.66 -9.46 -5.58
CA GLY A 392 11.20 -8.10 -5.33
C GLY A 392 10.78 -7.92 -3.89
N SER A 393 9.87 -7.00 -3.63
CA SER A 393 9.31 -6.78 -2.29
C SER A 393 8.00 -6.01 -2.33
N ARG A 394 7.38 -5.97 -1.16
CA ARG A 394 6.23 -5.15 -0.78
C ARG A 394 6.55 -4.47 0.54
N PHE A 395 6.11 -3.22 0.71
CA PHE A 395 6.41 -2.44 1.90
C PHE A 395 5.19 -2.28 2.80
N ALA A 396 5.45 -2.00 4.05
CA ALA A 396 4.44 -1.72 5.06
C ALA A 396 4.85 -0.57 5.97
N CYS A 397 3.87 0.03 6.62
CA CYS A 397 4.07 0.91 7.75
C CYS A 397 2.95 0.72 8.77
N ASP A 398 3.16 1.27 9.96
CA ASP A 398 2.15 1.28 11.00
C ASP A 398 1.09 2.35 10.72
N SER A 399 -0.09 2.23 11.34
CA SER A 399 -1.09 3.30 11.40
C SER A 399 -0.60 4.44 12.30
N LEU A 400 -1.06 5.64 12.00
CA LEU A 400 -1.02 6.75 12.96
C LEU A 400 -2.09 6.57 14.02
#